data_69464767d3f8237aba265ac2eb3f4aa5
#
_entry.id   69464767d3f8237aba265ac2eb3f4aa5
#
_cell.length_a   1.000
_cell.length_b   1.000
_cell.length_c   1.000
_cell.angle_alpha   90.00
_cell.angle_beta   90.00
_cell.angle_gamma   90.00
#
_symmetry.space_group_name_H-M   'P 1'
#
loop_
_entity.id
_entity.type
_entity.pdbx_description
1 polymer ?
#
loop_
_entity_poly.entity_id
_entity_poly.type
_entity_poly.pdbx_seq_one_letter_code
_entity_poly.pdbx_strand_id
1 'polypeptide(L)'
;DYITRLTEHNFQNRTVGIIENGSWAPLAAKVMKEMLSGCKKINWLDTTVKVLSAVNQENKDQLEAMASELCKEYIAQNDELANKNDMTALFRIGYGLYVVTSNDGKKDNGLIVNTVTQLTDTPNRIAVNINKANYSHHVIKQTGVLNVNCLSVDAPFSVFQQFGFQTGRSVDKFAGQKVYRSDNGLVFLDKYINAFMSLKVEQYVDCLLYTSDAADDLTRVD
;
A
#
# COMPACT_ATOMS: atom_id res chain seq x y z
N ASP A 1 -7.95 10.78 24.16
CA ASP A 1 -8.46 9.76 23.27
C ASP A 1 -8.46 10.23 21.80
N TYR A 2 -8.88 9.39 20.86
CA TYR A 2 -8.78 9.72 19.43
C TYR A 2 -9.66 10.92 19.02
N ILE A 3 -10.90 10.97 19.49
CA ILE A 3 -11.82 12.07 19.15
C ILE A 3 -11.33 13.40 19.71
N THR A 4 -10.83 13.42 20.93
CA THR A 4 -10.21 14.61 21.53
C THR A 4 -9.06 15.14 20.68
N ARG A 5 -8.19 14.25 20.19
CA ARG A 5 -7.11 14.65 19.28
C ARG A 5 -7.62 15.23 17.96
N LEU A 6 -8.70 14.69 17.40
CA LEU A 6 -9.31 15.27 16.19
C LEU A 6 -9.75 16.72 16.43
N THR A 7 -10.38 17.00 17.59
CA THR A 7 -10.83 18.37 17.94
C THR A 7 -9.64 19.32 18.15
N GLU A 8 -8.56 18.85 18.76
CA GLU A 8 -7.34 19.62 18.95
C GLU A 8 -6.61 19.94 17.65
N HIS A 9 -6.75 19.08 16.62
CA HIS A 9 -6.12 19.23 15.31
C HIS A 9 -7.02 19.85 14.23
N ASN A 10 -7.99 20.71 14.66
CA ASN A 10 -8.84 21.47 13.75
C ASN A 10 -9.63 20.60 12.76
N PHE A 11 -10.25 19.52 13.27
CA PHE A 11 -11.13 18.66 12.48
C PHE A 11 -12.36 19.44 12.01
N GLN A 12 -12.43 19.72 10.72
CA GLN A 12 -13.52 20.50 10.14
C GLN A 12 -13.72 20.18 8.66
N ASN A 13 -14.88 20.59 8.13
CA ASN A 13 -15.22 20.44 6.71
C ASN A 13 -15.12 18.96 6.27
N ARG A 14 -15.83 18.10 6.99
CA ARG A 14 -15.83 16.65 6.76
C ARG A 14 -17.23 16.07 6.81
N THR A 15 -17.46 15.05 5.99
CA THR A 15 -18.62 14.17 6.10
C THR A 15 -18.28 13.03 7.04
N VAL A 16 -19.15 12.76 8.02
CA VAL A 16 -18.89 11.78 9.08
C VAL A 16 -20.07 10.82 9.21
N GLY A 17 -19.81 9.55 9.04
CA GLY A 17 -20.71 8.45 9.38
C GLY A 17 -20.28 7.80 10.69
N ILE A 18 -21.21 7.24 11.44
CA ILE A 18 -20.94 6.57 12.71
C ILE A 18 -21.38 5.11 12.66
N ILE A 19 -20.45 4.25 13.05
CA ILE A 19 -20.72 2.85 13.32
C ILE A 19 -20.45 2.62 14.81
N GLU A 20 -21.47 2.20 15.56
CA GLU A 20 -21.30 1.88 16.97
C GLU A 20 -21.55 0.39 17.22
N ASN A 21 -20.74 -0.17 18.12
CA ASN A 21 -20.88 -1.54 18.58
C ASN A 21 -21.12 -1.57 20.09
N GLY A 22 -22.11 -2.34 20.50
CA GLY A 22 -22.40 -2.52 21.92
C GLY A 22 -23.59 -3.44 22.14
N SER A 23 -23.50 -4.29 23.17
CA SER A 23 -24.50 -5.37 23.38
C SER A 23 -25.80 -4.90 24.05
N TRP A 24 -25.82 -3.73 24.71
CA TRP A 24 -27.03 -3.31 25.45
C TRP A 24 -27.61 -1.99 24.97
N ALA A 25 -27.06 -0.88 25.31
CA ALA A 25 -27.52 0.44 24.93
C ALA A 25 -26.35 1.27 24.44
N PRO A 26 -25.91 1.09 23.17
CA PRO A 26 -24.77 1.83 22.67
C PRO A 26 -25.07 3.33 22.70
N LEU A 27 -24.19 4.08 23.37
CA LEU A 27 -24.23 5.53 23.47
C LEU A 27 -23.07 6.19 22.76
N ALA A 28 -22.22 5.41 22.12
CA ALA A 28 -20.99 5.88 21.49
C ALA A 28 -21.28 6.94 20.40
N ALA A 29 -22.31 6.74 19.60
CA ALA A 29 -22.72 7.69 18.58
C ALA A 29 -23.10 9.05 19.16
N LYS A 30 -23.86 9.04 20.26
CA LYS A 30 -24.25 10.28 20.96
C LYS A 30 -23.04 11.00 21.50
N VAL A 31 -22.17 10.28 22.23
CA VAL A 31 -20.96 10.86 22.81
C VAL A 31 -20.02 11.43 21.73
N MET A 32 -19.80 10.70 20.63
CA MET A 32 -18.99 11.19 19.52
C MET A 32 -19.55 12.46 18.88
N LYS A 33 -20.88 12.52 18.69
CA LYS A 33 -21.52 13.73 18.16
C LYS A 33 -21.38 14.92 19.13
N GLU A 34 -21.53 14.68 20.42
CA GLU A 34 -21.35 15.71 21.44
C GLU A 34 -19.87 16.21 21.48
N MET A 35 -18.91 15.32 21.43
CA MET A 35 -17.49 15.68 21.42
C MET A 35 -17.08 16.48 20.16
N LEU A 36 -17.69 16.20 19.02
CA LEU A 36 -17.43 16.90 17.76
C LEU A 36 -18.33 18.11 17.54
N SER A 37 -19.22 18.45 18.46
CA SER A 37 -20.19 19.55 18.33
C SER A 37 -19.52 20.93 18.15
N GLY A 38 -18.32 21.11 18.67
CA GLY A 38 -17.49 22.32 18.49
C GLY A 38 -16.77 22.40 17.15
N CYS A 39 -16.76 21.33 16.36
CA CYS A 39 -16.10 21.29 15.07
C CYS A 39 -16.93 21.96 13.98
N LYS A 40 -16.28 22.74 13.10
CA LYS A 40 -16.98 23.52 12.07
C LYS A 40 -17.24 22.68 10.83
N LYS A 41 -18.44 22.88 10.23
CA LYS A 41 -18.81 22.26 8.94
C LYS A 41 -18.68 20.74 8.93
N ILE A 42 -19.19 20.09 9.96
CA ILE A 42 -19.34 18.65 9.96
C ILE A 42 -20.69 18.31 9.34
N ASN A 43 -20.65 17.57 8.24
CA ASN A 43 -21.81 16.99 7.61
C ASN A 43 -22.00 15.57 8.15
N TRP A 44 -23.07 15.35 8.89
CA TRP A 44 -23.38 14.05 9.47
C TRP A 44 -24.22 13.24 8.48
N LEU A 45 -23.85 11.99 8.26
CA LEU A 45 -24.72 11.06 7.57
C LEU A 45 -25.95 10.76 8.44
N ASP A 46 -27.09 10.62 7.79
CA ASP A 46 -28.35 10.29 8.47
C ASP A 46 -28.31 8.88 9.07
N THR A 47 -27.62 7.96 8.38
CA THR A 47 -27.51 6.56 8.78
C THR A 47 -26.46 6.41 9.87
N THR A 48 -26.86 5.89 11.03
CA THR A 48 -25.96 5.38 12.09
C THR A 48 -26.11 3.88 12.15
N VAL A 49 -25.03 3.13 11.94
CA VAL A 49 -25.08 1.66 11.99
C VAL A 49 -24.86 1.20 13.42
N LYS A 50 -25.78 0.38 13.94
CA LYS A 50 -25.70 -0.18 15.29
C LYS A 50 -25.50 -1.69 15.22
N VAL A 51 -24.32 -2.15 15.61
CA VAL A 51 -24.00 -3.58 15.73
C VAL A 51 -24.12 -3.99 17.19
N LEU A 52 -25.15 -4.75 17.53
CA LEU A 52 -25.43 -5.09 18.94
C LEU A 52 -24.57 -6.25 19.47
N SER A 53 -24.21 -7.19 18.64
CA SER A 53 -23.37 -8.33 19.03
C SER A 53 -22.52 -8.80 17.87
N ALA A 54 -23.18 -9.29 16.82
CA ALA A 54 -22.54 -9.69 15.58
C ALA A 54 -23.24 -8.99 14.41
N VAL A 55 -22.51 -8.80 13.32
CA VAL A 55 -23.05 -8.22 12.09
C VAL A 55 -24.09 -9.18 11.51
N ASN A 56 -25.33 -8.71 11.40
CA ASN A 56 -26.44 -9.42 10.77
C ASN A 56 -26.73 -8.86 9.37
N GLN A 57 -27.76 -9.34 8.69
CA GLN A 57 -28.10 -8.86 7.33
C GLN A 57 -28.53 -7.40 7.33
N GLU A 58 -29.33 -6.98 8.30
CA GLU A 58 -29.76 -5.58 8.45
C GLU A 58 -28.56 -4.63 8.61
N ASN A 59 -27.55 -5.03 9.39
CA ASN A 59 -26.32 -4.24 9.53
C ASN A 59 -25.54 -4.15 8.21
N LYS A 60 -25.51 -5.22 7.41
CA LYS A 60 -24.88 -5.18 6.08
C LYS A 60 -25.58 -4.19 5.17
N ASP A 61 -26.92 -4.23 5.13
CA ASP A 61 -27.71 -3.33 4.31
C ASP A 61 -27.53 -1.85 4.76
N GLN A 62 -27.44 -1.62 6.06
CA GLN A 62 -27.15 -0.29 6.63
C GLN A 62 -25.74 0.18 6.27
N LEU A 63 -24.74 -0.70 6.31
CA LEU A 63 -23.37 -0.38 5.93
C LEU A 63 -23.26 -0.05 4.43
N GLU A 64 -23.94 -0.79 3.58
CA GLU A 64 -24.02 -0.51 2.14
C GLU A 64 -24.71 0.82 1.86
N ALA A 65 -25.81 1.12 2.57
CA ALA A 65 -26.50 2.40 2.48
C ALA A 65 -25.60 3.57 2.91
N MET A 66 -24.89 3.42 4.05
CA MET A 66 -23.92 4.41 4.53
C MET A 66 -22.77 4.61 3.55
N ALA A 67 -22.22 3.54 3.00
CA ALA A 67 -21.15 3.62 2.00
C ALA A 67 -21.64 4.35 0.74
N SER A 68 -22.83 4.03 0.27
CA SER A 68 -23.46 4.70 -0.89
C SER A 68 -23.68 6.19 -0.63
N GLU A 69 -24.12 6.57 0.57
CA GLU A 69 -24.32 7.96 0.96
C GLU A 69 -22.98 8.71 1.03
N LEU A 70 -21.92 8.11 1.61
CA LEU A 70 -20.57 8.68 1.63
C LEU A 70 -19.98 8.88 0.23
N CYS A 71 -20.23 7.94 -0.67
CA CYS A 71 -19.72 7.99 -2.03
C CYS A 71 -20.54 8.88 -2.96
N LYS A 72 -21.74 9.30 -2.57
CA LYS A 72 -22.69 10.01 -3.43
C LYS A 72 -22.12 11.32 -3.99
N GLU A 73 -21.51 12.13 -3.14
CA GLU A 73 -20.86 13.37 -3.58
C GLU A 73 -19.62 13.08 -4.44
N TYR A 74 -18.86 12.06 -4.08
CA TYR A 74 -17.68 11.62 -4.83
C TYR A 74 -18.06 11.04 -6.20
N ILE A 75 -19.13 10.25 -6.26
CA ILE A 75 -19.66 9.70 -7.52
C ILE A 75 -20.20 10.86 -8.38
N ALA A 76 -20.99 11.79 -7.81
CA ALA A 76 -21.52 12.92 -8.55
C ALA A 76 -20.44 13.87 -9.09
N GLN A 77 -19.37 14.11 -8.30
CA GLN A 77 -18.22 14.88 -8.77
C GLN A 77 -17.41 14.14 -9.82
N ASN A 78 -17.35 12.80 -9.76
CA ASN A 78 -16.65 11.99 -10.74
C ASN A 78 -17.47 11.71 -12.01
N ASP A 79 -18.79 11.76 -11.97
CA ASP A 79 -19.62 11.65 -13.17
C ASP A 79 -19.44 12.86 -14.10
N GLU A 80 -19.16 14.05 -13.59
CA GLU A 80 -18.71 15.19 -14.41
C GLU A 80 -17.24 15.05 -14.90
N LEU A 81 -16.39 14.35 -14.16
CA LEU A 81 -15.00 14.07 -14.50
C LEU A 81 -14.81 12.73 -15.25
N ALA A 82 -15.81 11.86 -15.21
CA ALA A 82 -15.76 10.49 -15.76
C ALA A 82 -15.49 10.42 -17.28
N ASN A 83 -15.54 11.56 -17.95
CA ASN A 83 -15.22 11.63 -19.39
C ASN A 83 -13.75 11.95 -19.70
N LYS A 84 -12.85 12.16 -18.71
CA LYS A 84 -11.47 12.54 -19.05
C LYS A 84 -10.34 11.81 -18.30
N ASN A 85 -10.49 11.37 -17.06
CA ASN A 85 -9.40 10.71 -16.34
C ASN A 85 -9.95 9.81 -15.23
N ASP A 86 -10.49 8.66 -15.57
CA ASP A 86 -10.84 7.67 -14.55
C ASP A 86 -9.58 7.02 -13.97
N MET A 87 -9.00 7.66 -12.95
CA MET A 87 -7.83 7.13 -12.25
C MET A 87 -8.11 5.76 -11.61
N THR A 88 -9.39 5.40 -11.39
CA THR A 88 -9.75 4.10 -10.83
C THR A 88 -9.55 2.96 -11.85
N ALA A 89 -9.49 3.26 -13.14
CA ALA A 89 -9.16 2.29 -14.17
C ALA A 89 -7.79 1.65 -13.92
N LEU A 90 -6.82 2.41 -13.38
CA LEU A 90 -5.49 1.89 -13.06
C LEU A 90 -5.52 0.82 -11.95
N PHE A 91 -6.48 0.89 -11.03
CA PHE A 91 -6.65 -0.14 -10.00
C PHE A 91 -7.19 -1.48 -10.52
N ARG A 92 -7.62 -1.52 -11.78
CA ARG A 92 -8.03 -2.76 -12.46
C ARG A 92 -6.86 -3.52 -13.09
N ILE A 93 -5.69 -2.89 -13.16
CA ILE A 93 -4.47 -3.57 -13.59
C ILE A 93 -4.09 -4.57 -12.50
N GLY A 94 -4.00 -5.84 -12.88
CA GLY A 94 -3.55 -6.88 -11.95
C GLY A 94 -2.08 -6.70 -11.59
N TYR A 95 -1.77 -6.74 -10.31
CA TYR A 95 -0.40 -6.64 -9.81
C TYR A 95 -0.03 -7.91 -9.03
N GLY A 96 1.22 -8.33 -9.16
CA GLY A 96 1.83 -9.24 -8.21
C GLY A 96 2.35 -8.50 -6.98
N LEU A 97 2.88 -9.25 -6.01
CA LEU A 97 3.62 -8.68 -4.88
C LEU A 97 5.01 -9.31 -4.85
N TYR A 98 6.00 -8.46 -4.73
CA TYR A 98 7.39 -8.85 -4.86
C TYR A 98 8.24 -8.22 -3.75
N VAL A 99 9.25 -8.95 -3.30
CA VAL A 99 10.33 -8.36 -2.51
C VAL A 99 11.53 -8.17 -3.42
N VAL A 100 11.92 -6.92 -3.64
CA VAL A 100 13.15 -6.59 -4.36
C VAL A 100 14.28 -6.49 -3.36
N THR A 101 15.36 -7.22 -3.56
CA THR A 101 16.55 -7.18 -2.69
C THR A 101 17.73 -6.55 -3.39
N SER A 102 18.59 -5.91 -2.61
CA SER A 102 19.77 -5.21 -3.03
C SER A 102 20.80 -5.18 -1.90
N ASN A 103 22.04 -4.78 -2.17
CA ASN A 103 23.09 -4.63 -1.17
C ASN A 103 23.91 -3.39 -1.48
N ASP A 104 24.16 -2.55 -0.48
CA ASP A 104 24.91 -1.29 -0.60
C ASP A 104 26.43 -1.45 -0.37
N GLY A 105 26.91 -2.69 -0.32
CA GLY A 105 28.28 -3.05 0.04
C GLY A 105 28.54 -3.18 1.53
N LYS A 106 27.57 -2.80 2.38
CA LYS A 106 27.67 -2.90 3.86
C LYS A 106 26.61 -3.81 4.43
N LYS A 107 25.37 -3.71 3.94
CA LYS A 107 24.24 -4.50 4.42
C LYS A 107 23.28 -4.86 3.30
N ASP A 108 22.56 -5.94 3.51
CA ASP A 108 21.48 -6.35 2.64
C ASP A 108 20.23 -5.48 2.90
N ASN A 109 19.49 -5.22 1.86
CA ASN A 109 18.27 -4.47 1.93
C ASN A 109 17.18 -5.12 1.08
N GLY A 110 15.93 -4.81 1.38
CA GLY A 110 14.77 -5.26 0.62
C GLY A 110 13.62 -4.29 0.74
N LEU A 111 12.77 -4.25 -0.29
CA LEU A 111 11.53 -3.48 -0.30
C LEU A 111 10.43 -4.26 -1.00
N ILE A 112 9.18 -3.96 -0.65
CA ILE A 112 8.02 -4.47 -1.37
C ILE A 112 7.70 -3.56 -2.54
N VAL A 113 7.47 -4.17 -3.69
CA VAL A 113 6.91 -3.53 -4.88
C VAL A 113 5.78 -4.37 -5.45
N ASN A 114 4.87 -3.74 -6.16
CA ASN A 114 3.79 -4.40 -6.89
C ASN A 114 3.92 -4.28 -8.40
N THR A 115 4.89 -3.53 -8.87
CA THR A 115 5.07 -3.15 -10.27
C THR A 115 6.29 -3.84 -10.88
N VAL A 116 6.17 -5.13 -11.13
CA VAL A 116 7.11 -5.92 -11.92
C VAL A 116 6.36 -6.45 -13.13
N THR A 117 6.87 -6.17 -14.31
CA THR A 117 6.21 -6.54 -15.57
C THR A 117 7.22 -7.14 -16.54
N GLN A 118 6.89 -8.29 -17.11
CA GLN A 118 7.68 -8.84 -18.20
C GLN A 118 7.48 -7.98 -19.46
N LEU A 119 8.59 -7.62 -20.11
CA LEU A 119 8.60 -6.84 -21.35
C LEU A 119 8.81 -7.73 -22.55
N THR A 120 9.77 -8.64 -22.48
CA THR A 120 10.13 -9.56 -23.57
C THR A 120 10.54 -10.91 -23.00
N ASP A 121 10.44 -11.94 -23.82
CA ASP A 121 10.86 -13.31 -23.52
C ASP A 121 12.19 -13.68 -24.20
N THR A 122 12.53 -13.00 -25.28
CA THR A 122 13.78 -13.25 -26.02
C THR A 122 14.36 -11.92 -26.51
N PRO A 123 15.41 -11.38 -25.90
CA PRO A 123 15.94 -11.78 -24.58
C PRO A 123 14.94 -11.52 -23.43
N ASN A 124 15.06 -12.28 -22.34
CA ASN A 124 14.24 -12.05 -21.17
C ASN A 124 14.53 -10.66 -20.58
N ARG A 125 13.49 -9.82 -20.51
CA ARG A 125 13.55 -8.49 -19.88
C ARG A 125 12.32 -8.24 -19.05
N ILE A 126 12.53 -7.60 -17.92
CA ILE A 126 11.45 -7.12 -17.05
C ILE A 126 11.65 -5.65 -16.72
N ALA A 127 10.55 -4.95 -16.49
CA ALA A 127 10.55 -3.63 -15.87
C ALA A 127 10.24 -3.77 -14.38
N VAL A 128 11.01 -3.08 -13.54
CA VAL A 128 10.78 -2.98 -12.11
C VAL A 128 10.67 -1.50 -11.75
N ASN A 129 9.49 -1.08 -11.29
CA ASN A 129 9.27 0.33 -10.94
C ASN A 129 9.53 0.53 -9.44
N ILE A 130 10.44 1.42 -9.11
CA ILE A 130 10.87 1.71 -7.73
C ILE A 130 10.80 3.20 -7.49
N ASN A 131 10.08 3.58 -6.43
CA ASN A 131 9.97 4.98 -6.03
C ASN A 131 11.36 5.57 -5.71
N LYS A 132 11.67 6.72 -6.32
CA LYS A 132 12.95 7.43 -6.13
C LYS A 132 13.21 7.83 -4.66
N ALA A 133 12.17 7.99 -3.84
CA ALA A 133 12.32 8.24 -2.42
C ALA A 133 12.80 7.01 -1.63
N ASN A 134 12.67 5.80 -2.18
CA ASN A 134 13.12 4.58 -1.55
C ASN A 134 14.64 4.47 -1.52
N TYR A 135 15.17 4.00 -0.40
CA TYR A 135 16.60 3.78 -0.26
C TYR A 135 17.15 2.78 -1.30
N SER A 136 16.38 1.72 -1.56
CA SER A 136 16.76 0.68 -2.54
C SER A 136 16.96 1.23 -3.95
N HIS A 137 16.21 2.27 -4.36
CA HIS A 137 16.41 2.92 -5.65
C HIS A 137 17.84 3.43 -5.81
N HIS A 138 18.37 4.13 -4.80
CA HIS A 138 19.73 4.65 -4.83
C HIS A 138 20.77 3.52 -4.87
N VAL A 139 20.55 2.47 -4.07
CA VAL A 139 21.44 1.30 -4.02
C VAL A 139 21.49 0.60 -5.37
N ILE A 140 20.33 0.27 -5.95
CA ILE A 140 20.23 -0.42 -7.24
C ILE A 140 20.84 0.42 -8.36
N LYS A 141 20.61 1.74 -8.33
CA LYS A 141 21.21 2.65 -9.30
C LYS A 141 22.74 2.68 -9.24
N GLN A 142 23.32 2.51 -8.06
CA GLN A 142 24.77 2.47 -7.87
C GLN A 142 25.39 1.11 -8.23
N THR A 143 24.71 0.01 -7.88
CA THR A 143 25.25 -1.35 -8.02
C THR A 143 24.92 -1.99 -9.35
N GLY A 144 23.81 -1.58 -9.98
CA GLY A 144 23.36 -2.14 -11.25
C GLY A 144 22.78 -3.57 -11.14
N VAL A 145 22.54 -4.07 -9.93
CA VAL A 145 22.04 -5.44 -9.70
C VAL A 145 20.91 -5.46 -8.66
N LEU A 146 19.97 -6.37 -8.83
CA LEU A 146 18.87 -6.61 -7.91
C LEU A 146 18.38 -8.05 -8.03
N ASN A 147 17.69 -8.55 -6.99
CA ASN A 147 16.87 -9.75 -7.11
C ASN A 147 15.41 -9.38 -6.92
N VAL A 148 14.53 -10.05 -7.63
CA VAL A 148 13.07 -9.96 -7.48
C VAL A 148 12.56 -11.30 -6.97
N ASN A 149 11.92 -11.29 -5.80
CA ASN A 149 11.35 -12.48 -5.16
C ASN A 149 9.83 -12.39 -5.29
N CYS A 150 9.22 -13.34 -6.01
CA CYS A 150 7.78 -13.41 -6.22
C CYS A 150 7.11 -14.00 -4.98
N LEU A 151 6.37 -13.19 -4.23
CA LEU A 151 5.71 -13.64 -3.00
C LEU A 151 4.61 -14.66 -3.30
N SER A 152 4.55 -15.70 -2.48
CA SER A 152 3.44 -16.66 -2.49
C SER A 152 2.24 -16.10 -1.75
N VAL A 153 1.07 -16.72 -1.97
CA VAL A 153 -0.17 -16.39 -1.25
C VAL A 153 -0.08 -16.65 0.26
N ASP A 154 0.85 -17.51 0.68
CA ASP A 154 1.08 -17.86 2.08
C ASP A 154 2.00 -16.89 2.81
N ALA A 155 2.46 -15.83 2.13
CA ALA A 155 3.33 -14.83 2.76
C ALA A 155 2.63 -14.16 3.95
N PRO A 156 3.16 -14.31 5.18
CA PRO A 156 2.53 -13.74 6.36
C PRO A 156 2.74 -12.22 6.40
N PHE A 157 1.89 -11.54 7.15
CA PHE A 157 1.96 -10.08 7.27
C PHE A 157 3.32 -9.58 7.78
N SER A 158 4.06 -10.39 8.52
CA SER A 158 5.41 -10.05 8.99
C SER A 158 6.40 -9.77 7.86
N VAL A 159 6.25 -10.40 6.70
CA VAL A 159 7.06 -10.09 5.49
C VAL A 159 6.80 -8.66 5.04
N PHE A 160 5.53 -8.24 5.05
CA PHE A 160 5.13 -6.88 4.68
C PHE A 160 5.63 -5.86 5.71
N GLN A 161 5.58 -6.19 7.00
CA GLN A 161 6.14 -5.34 8.04
C GLN A 161 7.66 -5.15 7.87
N GLN A 162 8.38 -6.24 7.61
CA GLN A 162 9.84 -6.23 7.45
C GLN A 162 10.29 -5.42 6.24
N PHE A 163 9.68 -5.66 5.07
CA PHE A 163 10.14 -5.07 3.82
C PHE A 163 9.36 -3.85 3.37
N GLY A 164 8.12 -3.66 3.83
CA GLY A 164 7.24 -2.57 3.40
C GLY A 164 7.20 -1.38 4.37
N PHE A 165 7.23 -1.62 5.69
CA PHE A 165 7.03 -0.55 6.69
C PHE A 165 8.32 -0.03 7.34
N GLN A 166 9.47 -0.53 6.95
CA GLN A 166 10.77 -0.12 7.49
C GLN A 166 11.66 0.43 6.39
N THR A 167 12.51 1.39 6.72
CA THR A 167 13.51 1.88 5.79
C THR A 167 14.86 1.19 5.97
N GLY A 168 15.46 0.71 4.89
CA GLY A 168 16.81 0.14 4.90
C GLY A 168 17.92 1.13 5.26
N ARG A 169 17.61 2.45 5.35
CA ARG A 169 18.58 3.44 5.83
C ARG A 169 18.93 3.23 7.29
N SER A 170 17.93 3.00 8.13
CA SER A 170 18.07 2.93 9.59
C SER A 170 18.05 1.50 10.13
N VAL A 171 17.46 0.55 9.41
CA VAL A 171 17.26 -0.83 9.86
C VAL A 171 17.99 -1.80 8.96
N ASP A 172 18.69 -2.76 9.56
CA ASP A 172 19.13 -3.96 8.84
C ASP A 172 17.99 -4.96 8.82
N LYS A 173 17.35 -5.10 7.67
CA LYS A 173 16.17 -5.94 7.49
C LYS A 173 16.46 -7.44 7.52
N PHE A 174 17.72 -7.84 7.43
CA PHE A 174 18.17 -9.23 7.46
C PHE A 174 18.98 -9.58 8.71
N ALA A 175 19.09 -8.65 9.67
CA ALA A 175 19.84 -8.87 10.90
C ALA A 175 19.40 -10.12 11.63
N GLY A 176 20.36 -10.98 12.00
CA GLY A 176 20.11 -12.22 12.74
C GLY A 176 19.40 -13.34 11.95
N GLN A 177 19.17 -13.16 10.66
CA GLN A 177 18.56 -14.18 9.80
C GLN A 177 19.63 -14.95 9.02
N LYS A 178 19.38 -16.24 8.79
CA LYS A 178 20.16 -17.01 7.81
C LYS A 178 19.74 -16.54 6.42
N VAL A 179 20.69 -16.07 5.64
CA VAL A 179 20.46 -15.58 4.28
C VAL A 179 21.06 -16.53 3.25
N TYR A 180 20.41 -16.61 2.11
CA TYR A 180 20.89 -17.31 0.92
C TYR A 180 21.18 -16.30 -0.17
N ARG A 181 22.19 -16.56 -1.00
CA ARG A 181 22.62 -15.63 -2.06
C ARG A 181 22.55 -16.28 -3.42
N SER A 182 22.11 -15.50 -4.38
CA SER A 182 22.16 -15.85 -5.81
C SER A 182 23.52 -15.55 -6.41
N ASP A 183 23.70 -15.88 -7.68
CA ASP A 183 24.98 -15.74 -8.41
C ASP A 183 25.47 -14.29 -8.46
N ASN A 184 24.55 -13.30 -8.45
CA ASN A 184 24.92 -11.88 -8.37
C ASN A 184 25.32 -11.42 -6.96
N GLY A 185 25.40 -12.33 -5.99
CA GLY A 185 25.80 -12.06 -4.61
C GLY A 185 24.70 -11.50 -3.71
N LEU A 186 23.51 -11.21 -4.23
CA LEU A 186 22.41 -10.64 -3.47
C LEU A 186 21.59 -11.72 -2.77
N VAL A 187 20.98 -11.33 -1.66
CA VAL A 187 20.07 -12.19 -0.89
C VAL A 187 18.80 -12.47 -1.70
N PHE A 188 18.33 -13.70 -1.65
CA PHE A 188 16.96 -14.07 -2.00
C PHE A 188 16.26 -14.71 -0.81
N LEU A 189 14.95 -14.66 -0.80
CA LEU A 189 14.14 -15.26 0.27
C LEU A 189 14.03 -16.76 0.05
N ASP A 190 14.17 -17.54 1.13
CA ASP A 190 14.04 -19.01 1.11
C ASP A 190 12.61 -19.49 1.42
N LYS A 191 11.74 -18.58 1.87
CA LYS A 191 10.36 -18.88 2.27
C LYS A 191 9.39 -17.84 1.72
N TYR A 192 8.13 -18.28 1.56
CA TYR A 192 7.03 -17.42 1.16
C TYR A 192 7.17 -16.81 -0.24
N ILE A 193 7.95 -17.50 -1.09
CA ILE A 193 8.13 -17.14 -2.50
C ILE A 193 7.81 -18.33 -3.40
N ASN A 194 7.31 -18.05 -4.60
CA ASN A 194 7.11 -19.05 -5.65
C ASN A 194 8.34 -19.16 -6.56
N ALA A 195 9.05 -18.06 -6.72
CA ALA A 195 10.24 -17.95 -7.55
C ALA A 195 11.06 -16.73 -7.15
N PHE A 196 12.33 -16.68 -7.57
CA PHE A 196 13.10 -15.46 -7.59
C PHE A 196 13.84 -15.32 -8.93
N MET A 197 14.19 -14.09 -9.25
CA MET A 197 14.94 -13.72 -10.44
C MET A 197 16.18 -12.93 -10.00
N SER A 198 17.36 -13.30 -10.52
CA SER A 198 18.61 -12.58 -10.35
C SER A 198 18.81 -11.68 -11.58
N LEU A 199 18.93 -10.38 -11.36
CA LEU A 199 18.78 -9.39 -12.42
C LEU A 199 19.97 -8.43 -12.46
N LYS A 200 20.28 -7.98 -13.66
CA LYS A 200 21.21 -6.89 -13.95
C LYS A 200 20.48 -5.79 -14.68
N VAL A 201 20.69 -4.56 -14.22
CA VAL A 201 20.08 -3.38 -14.83
C VAL A 201 20.72 -3.10 -16.18
N GLU A 202 19.92 -3.02 -17.23
CA GLU A 202 20.38 -2.62 -18.57
C GLU A 202 20.13 -1.14 -18.84
N GLN A 203 19.00 -0.62 -18.36
CA GLN A 203 18.60 0.75 -18.63
C GLN A 203 17.80 1.32 -17.46
N TYR A 204 17.98 2.60 -17.18
CA TYR A 204 17.16 3.39 -16.28
C TYR A 204 16.28 4.33 -17.07
N VAL A 205 14.99 4.29 -16.82
CA VAL A 205 14.02 5.22 -17.41
C VAL A 205 13.46 6.08 -16.29
N ASP A 206 13.69 7.38 -16.39
CA ASP A 206 13.14 8.34 -15.44
C ASP A 206 11.73 8.74 -15.90
N CYS A 207 10.72 8.20 -15.25
CA CYS A 207 9.33 8.53 -15.54
C CYS A 207 8.88 9.88 -14.99
N LEU A 208 9.81 10.71 -14.57
CA LEU A 208 9.71 12.13 -14.21
C LEU A 208 8.63 12.54 -13.23
N LEU A 209 7.56 11.82 -13.12
CA LEU A 209 6.39 12.41 -12.56
C LEU A 209 5.91 11.66 -11.36
N TYR A 210 5.69 12.46 -10.44
CA TYR A 210 4.86 12.27 -9.33
C TYR A 210 5.36 11.29 -8.35
N THR A 211 5.83 11.94 -7.40
CA THR A 211 5.18 11.65 -6.18
C THR A 211 4.90 10.20 -6.06
N SER A 212 5.70 9.55 -5.41
CA SER A 212 5.48 8.31 -4.76
C SER A 212 5.77 7.03 -5.51
N ASP A 213 5.49 6.84 -6.78
CA ASP A 213 5.44 5.48 -7.30
C ASP A 213 6.13 5.18 -8.64
N ALA A 214 6.97 6.05 -9.15
CA ALA A 214 7.59 5.81 -10.44
C ALA A 214 9.09 6.09 -10.45
N ALA A 215 9.87 5.05 -10.29
CA ALA A 215 11.23 5.01 -10.80
C ALA A 215 11.36 3.71 -11.56
N ASP A 216 11.77 3.79 -12.78
CA ASP A 216 11.75 2.67 -13.70
C ASP A 216 13.16 2.14 -13.91
N ASP A 217 13.36 0.91 -13.54
CA ASP A 217 14.56 0.17 -13.89
C ASP A 217 14.17 -0.96 -14.84
N LEU A 218 14.60 -0.86 -16.06
CA LEU A 218 14.52 -1.96 -17.00
C LEU A 218 15.68 -2.91 -16.71
N THR A 219 15.35 -4.16 -16.46
CA THR A 219 16.33 -5.16 -16.05
C THR A 219 16.30 -6.35 -16.97
N ARG A 220 17.47 -6.99 -17.13
CA ARG A 220 17.59 -8.27 -17.82
C ARG A 220 17.60 -9.39 -16.81
N VAL A 221 16.98 -10.50 -17.17
CA VAL A 221 17.11 -11.77 -16.46
C VAL A 221 18.32 -12.50 -17.02
N ASP A 222 19.27 -12.86 -16.17
CA ASP A 222 20.44 -13.68 -16.54
C ASP A 222 20.07 -15.16 -16.54
#